data_a599435488701c4ecaf63879a0ce8a07
#
_entry.id   a599435488701c4ecaf63879a0ce8a07
#
_cell.length_a   1.000
_cell.length_b   1.000
_cell.length_c   1.000
_cell.angle_alpha   90.00
_cell.angle_beta   90.00
_cell.angle_gamma   90.00
#
_symmetry.space_group_name_H-M   'P 1'
#
loop_
_entity.id
_entity.type
_entity.pdbx_description
1 polymer ?
#
loop_
_entity_poly.entity_id
_entity_poly.type
_entity_poly.pdbx_seq_one_letter_code
_entity_poly.pdbx_strand_id
1 'polypeptide(L)'
;MLDTLMLSRIQFAANISFHILFPTITIALAWMLVFFKWRYNRTQAPVWLDVYYFWVKIFALTFALGVVSGITMSFQFGTNWPGFMERVGNVAGPLLGYEVMTAFFMEATFLGVMLFGRGRVPEWVHTLATILVAVGTSMSAFWILVLNSWMHTPSGYEVIDGIVHVTSWKEVIFNPSLPYRLLHTLLASALTASFLIAGISAYQIMKKPDHRSAKLGLKFALFAAAGFIPVQIFVGDLHGLNTLEHQPAKIAAMEGVWETEQGAPLLLFAMPNEETRSNDFEVGIPKLASLILTHDLDGEIQGLNEFAPDHPPVKPLFFGFRVMVGVGVLMLLVSWYGAVKLTRKKALPKPYLYTVLAMTFSGWIATLAGWYVTEIGRQPWLVSGVLRTSEAVTTVASSSVMTSLIMYLAIYAALLVAYIHTLFYLARKDVAAHEVPLTQQEA
;
A
#
# COMPACT_ATOMS: atom_id res chain seq x y z
N MET A 1 -8.06 21.79 -23.65
CA MET A 1 -7.14 20.64 -23.52
C MET A 1 -6.48 20.76 -22.17
N LEU A 2 -6.24 19.64 -21.49
CA LEU A 2 -5.47 19.66 -20.25
C LEU A 2 -4.03 20.13 -20.54
N ASP A 3 -3.46 20.90 -19.63
CA ASP A 3 -2.08 21.38 -19.73
C ASP A 3 -1.06 20.26 -19.38
N THR A 4 0.21 20.52 -19.66
CA THR A 4 1.30 19.55 -19.41
C THR A 4 1.41 19.19 -17.93
N LEU A 5 1.17 20.14 -17.02
CA LEU A 5 1.21 19.91 -15.58
C LEU A 5 0.15 18.89 -15.14
N MET A 6 -1.10 19.12 -15.53
CA MET A 6 -2.19 18.21 -15.16
C MET A 6 -2.02 16.83 -15.79
N LEU A 7 -1.59 16.76 -17.05
CA LEU A 7 -1.31 15.47 -17.71
C LEU A 7 -0.18 14.71 -17.04
N SER A 8 0.91 15.38 -16.66
CA SER A 8 2.03 14.76 -15.93
C SER A 8 1.60 14.26 -14.54
N ARG A 9 0.74 15.00 -13.84
CA ARG A 9 0.15 14.56 -12.56
C ARG A 9 -0.71 13.32 -12.72
N ILE A 10 -1.60 13.29 -13.72
CA ILE A 10 -2.45 12.12 -14.00
C ILE A 10 -1.59 10.91 -14.39
N GLN A 11 -0.56 11.11 -15.21
CA GLN A 11 0.33 10.03 -15.64
C GLN A 11 1.12 9.43 -14.46
N PHE A 12 1.65 10.29 -13.58
CA PHE A 12 2.34 9.82 -12.38
C PHE A 12 1.36 9.10 -11.43
N ALA A 13 0.16 9.67 -11.22
CA ALA A 13 -0.87 9.06 -10.40
C ALA A 13 -1.29 7.68 -10.95
N ALA A 14 -1.47 7.54 -12.27
CA ALA A 14 -1.77 6.26 -12.90
C ALA A 14 -0.65 5.23 -12.71
N ASN A 15 0.61 5.66 -12.89
CA ASN A 15 1.77 4.79 -12.73
C ASN A 15 1.94 4.32 -11.28
N ILE A 16 1.93 5.23 -10.32
CA ILE A 16 2.06 4.85 -8.91
C ILE A 16 0.87 4.02 -8.42
N SER A 17 -0.35 4.31 -8.90
CA SER A 17 -1.54 3.52 -8.56
C SER A 17 -1.41 2.09 -9.04
N PHE A 18 -0.90 1.87 -10.25
CA PHE A 18 -0.64 0.53 -10.75
C PHE A 18 0.53 -0.13 -10.01
N HIS A 19 1.64 0.59 -9.81
CA HIS A 19 2.84 0.04 -9.18
C HIS A 19 2.58 -0.43 -7.75
N ILE A 20 1.94 0.39 -6.92
CA ILE A 20 1.77 0.14 -5.48
C ILE A 20 0.94 -1.12 -5.19
N LEU A 21 0.11 -1.57 -6.13
CA LEU A 21 -0.69 -2.80 -5.98
C LEU A 21 0.18 -4.02 -5.71
N PHE A 22 1.34 -4.10 -6.31
CA PHE A 22 2.21 -5.28 -6.24
C PHE A 22 3.10 -5.28 -4.99
N PRO A 23 3.86 -4.22 -4.66
CA PRO A 23 4.62 -4.14 -3.41
C PRO A 23 3.76 -4.34 -2.16
N THR A 24 2.53 -3.80 -2.12
CA THR A 24 1.62 -4.02 -0.99
C THR A 24 1.21 -5.47 -0.79
N ILE A 25 1.38 -6.34 -1.77
CA ILE A 25 1.26 -7.78 -1.60
C ILE A 25 2.61 -8.38 -1.20
N THR A 26 3.68 -8.09 -1.98
CA THR A 26 4.94 -8.82 -1.86
C THR A 26 5.66 -8.58 -0.54
N ILE A 27 5.61 -7.37 0.02
CA ILE A 27 6.26 -7.01 1.29
C ILE A 27 5.84 -7.97 2.40
N ALA A 28 4.54 -8.12 2.64
CA ALA A 28 4.05 -8.98 3.71
C ALA A 28 3.96 -10.45 3.30
N LEU A 29 3.62 -10.75 2.05
CA LEU A 29 3.55 -12.13 1.57
C LEU A 29 4.91 -12.83 1.70
N ALA A 30 6.03 -12.13 1.48
CA ALA A 30 7.36 -12.68 1.69
C ALA A 30 7.56 -13.18 3.15
N TRP A 31 7.15 -12.40 4.14
CA TRP A 31 7.21 -12.80 5.56
C TRP A 31 6.24 -13.94 5.89
N MET A 32 5.07 -13.97 5.27
CA MET A 32 4.13 -15.09 5.39
C MET A 32 4.72 -16.36 4.79
N LEU A 33 5.46 -16.28 3.69
CA LEU A 33 6.22 -17.40 3.11
C LEU A 33 7.33 -17.88 4.05
N VAL A 34 8.04 -16.97 4.71
CA VAL A 34 9.02 -17.33 5.77
C VAL A 34 8.32 -18.12 6.89
N PHE A 35 7.14 -17.66 7.33
CA PHE A 35 6.35 -18.35 8.34
C PHE A 35 5.92 -19.75 7.88
N PHE A 36 5.39 -19.91 6.65
CA PHE A 36 4.98 -21.23 6.12
C PHE A 36 6.17 -22.17 6.02
N LYS A 37 7.31 -21.68 5.55
CA LYS A 37 8.56 -22.43 5.47
C LYS A 37 9.07 -22.86 6.85
N TRP A 38 9.07 -21.95 7.82
CA TRP A 38 9.44 -22.24 9.21
C TRP A 38 8.51 -23.29 9.82
N ARG A 39 7.21 -23.20 9.60
CA ARG A 39 6.23 -24.21 10.06
C ARG A 39 6.51 -25.58 9.44
N TYR A 40 6.78 -25.64 8.15
CA TYR A 40 7.19 -26.88 7.48
C TYR A 40 8.46 -27.47 8.13
N ASN A 41 9.51 -26.67 8.23
CA ASN A 41 10.79 -27.13 8.80
C ASN A 41 10.63 -27.71 10.22
N ARG A 42 9.70 -27.16 10.99
CA ARG A 42 9.45 -27.55 12.38
C ARG A 42 8.53 -28.76 12.54
N THR A 43 7.54 -28.90 11.66
CA THR A 43 6.50 -29.93 11.79
C THR A 43 6.64 -31.07 10.81
N GLN A 44 7.42 -30.89 9.75
CA GLN A 44 7.55 -31.77 8.59
C GLN A 44 6.19 -32.15 7.95
N ALA A 45 5.14 -31.37 8.23
CA ALA A 45 3.81 -31.60 7.68
C ALA A 45 3.72 -31.10 6.25
N PRO A 46 3.48 -31.95 5.25
CA PRO A 46 3.49 -31.59 3.81
C PRO A 46 2.56 -30.44 3.46
N VAL A 47 1.42 -30.31 4.15
CA VAL A 47 0.43 -29.25 3.89
C VAL A 47 1.03 -27.82 3.98
N TRP A 48 2.03 -27.59 4.85
CA TRP A 48 2.70 -26.30 4.93
C TRP A 48 3.56 -26.02 3.70
N LEU A 49 4.13 -27.07 3.14
CA LEU A 49 4.93 -26.98 1.92
C LEU A 49 4.05 -26.72 0.70
N ASP A 50 2.86 -27.34 0.64
CA ASP A 50 1.87 -27.09 -0.42
C ASP A 50 1.42 -25.62 -0.41
N VAL A 51 1.08 -25.08 0.78
CA VAL A 51 0.75 -23.65 0.96
C VAL A 51 1.93 -22.77 0.52
N TYR A 52 3.15 -23.08 0.96
CA TYR A 52 4.33 -22.32 0.58
C TYR A 52 4.53 -22.26 -0.93
N TYR A 53 4.55 -23.41 -1.63
CA TYR A 53 4.80 -23.43 -3.08
C TYR A 53 3.65 -22.85 -3.91
N PHE A 54 2.43 -22.95 -3.44
CA PHE A 54 1.31 -22.26 -4.08
C PHE A 54 1.54 -20.74 -4.05
N TRP A 55 1.84 -20.18 -2.87
CA TRP A 55 2.00 -18.74 -2.67
C TRP A 55 3.32 -18.19 -3.21
N VAL A 56 4.39 -18.99 -3.29
CA VAL A 56 5.64 -18.58 -3.97
C VAL A 56 5.41 -18.29 -5.45
N LYS A 57 4.57 -19.06 -6.14
CA LYS A 57 4.23 -18.79 -7.55
C LYS A 57 3.49 -17.46 -7.71
N ILE A 58 2.55 -17.19 -6.81
CA ILE A 58 1.82 -15.91 -6.80
C ILE A 58 2.76 -14.76 -6.44
N PHE A 59 3.63 -14.96 -5.46
CA PHE A 59 4.67 -14.00 -5.11
C PHE A 59 5.54 -13.63 -6.33
N ALA A 60 6.06 -14.61 -7.04
CA ALA A 60 6.92 -14.39 -8.20
C ALA A 60 6.20 -13.63 -9.33
N LEU A 61 4.93 -13.97 -9.61
CA LEU A 61 4.10 -13.24 -10.57
C LEU A 61 3.90 -11.78 -10.14
N THR A 62 3.58 -11.55 -8.87
CA THR A 62 3.34 -10.23 -8.30
C THR A 62 4.62 -9.40 -8.30
N PHE A 63 5.74 -10.01 -7.93
CA PHE A 63 7.06 -9.38 -7.93
C PHE A 63 7.47 -8.93 -9.34
N ALA A 64 7.30 -9.78 -10.35
CA ALA A 64 7.64 -9.45 -11.74
C ALA A 64 6.88 -8.20 -12.23
N LEU A 65 5.59 -8.06 -11.91
CA LEU A 65 4.81 -6.89 -12.26
C LEU A 65 5.22 -5.64 -11.45
N GLY A 66 5.59 -5.83 -10.20
CA GLY A 66 6.18 -4.76 -9.37
C GLY A 66 7.46 -4.20 -9.99
N VAL A 67 8.37 -5.06 -10.42
CA VAL A 67 9.62 -4.66 -11.09
C VAL A 67 9.36 -3.89 -12.38
N VAL A 68 8.51 -4.41 -13.26
CA VAL A 68 8.19 -3.75 -14.55
C VAL A 68 7.59 -2.37 -14.32
N SER A 69 6.64 -2.23 -13.41
CA SER A 69 6.01 -0.94 -13.11
C SER A 69 6.93 0.01 -12.35
N GLY A 70 7.83 -0.51 -11.51
CA GLY A 70 8.82 0.29 -10.78
C GLY A 70 9.86 0.93 -11.70
N ILE A 71 10.33 0.20 -12.72
CA ILE A 71 11.24 0.74 -13.73
C ILE A 71 10.56 1.91 -14.46
N THR A 72 9.31 1.75 -14.92
CA THR A 72 8.59 2.85 -15.58
C THR A 72 8.38 4.06 -14.68
N MET A 73 8.16 3.86 -13.38
CA MET A 73 8.06 4.94 -12.40
C MET A 73 9.39 5.70 -12.25
N SER A 74 10.52 4.99 -12.20
CA SER A 74 11.85 5.61 -12.09
C SER A 74 12.16 6.51 -13.28
N PHE A 75 11.76 6.13 -14.49
CA PHE A 75 11.91 6.99 -15.67
C PHE A 75 11.13 8.29 -15.58
N GLN A 76 9.97 8.32 -14.93
CA GLN A 76 9.16 9.53 -14.83
C GLN A 76 9.79 10.63 -13.97
N PHE A 77 10.71 10.30 -13.07
CA PHE A 77 11.47 11.32 -12.32
C PHE A 77 12.33 12.20 -13.24
N GLY A 78 12.84 11.66 -14.36
CA GLY A 78 13.60 12.42 -15.33
C GLY A 78 12.79 12.96 -16.52
N THR A 79 11.70 12.28 -16.89
CA THR A 79 10.92 12.65 -18.09
C THR A 79 9.79 13.62 -17.78
N ASN A 80 9.01 13.39 -16.74
CA ASN A 80 7.85 14.19 -16.37
C ASN A 80 8.17 15.24 -15.30
N TRP A 81 9.15 14.95 -14.45
CA TRP A 81 9.51 15.75 -13.28
C TRP A 81 11.00 16.08 -13.22
N PRO A 82 11.63 16.61 -14.31
CA PRO A 82 13.07 16.91 -14.30
C PRO A 82 13.47 17.90 -13.22
N GLY A 83 12.66 18.93 -12.94
CA GLY A 83 12.93 19.92 -11.90
C GLY A 83 12.99 19.31 -10.48
N PHE A 84 12.37 18.14 -10.23
CA PHE A 84 12.54 17.41 -8.99
C PHE A 84 13.98 16.91 -8.85
N MET A 85 14.49 16.24 -9.88
CA MET A 85 15.88 15.72 -9.85
C MET A 85 16.91 16.83 -9.89
N GLU A 86 16.63 17.95 -10.55
CA GLU A 86 17.52 19.12 -10.58
C GLU A 86 17.62 19.77 -9.18
N ARG A 87 16.51 19.94 -8.47
CA ARG A 87 16.46 20.64 -7.18
C ARG A 87 16.79 19.76 -5.98
N VAL A 88 16.29 18.52 -5.95
CA VAL A 88 16.41 17.63 -4.78
C VAL A 88 17.16 16.32 -5.08
N GLY A 89 17.82 16.22 -6.23
CA GLY A 89 18.55 15.02 -6.66
C GLY A 89 19.66 14.58 -5.71
N ASN A 90 20.26 15.50 -4.94
CA ASN A 90 21.25 15.17 -3.92
C ASN A 90 20.67 14.37 -2.73
N VAL A 91 19.37 14.45 -2.51
CA VAL A 91 18.66 13.61 -1.54
C VAL A 91 18.04 12.40 -2.24
N ALA A 92 17.28 12.63 -3.31
CA ALA A 92 16.52 11.60 -4.00
C ALA A 92 17.42 10.56 -4.69
N GLY A 93 18.49 10.97 -5.35
CA GLY A 93 19.39 10.08 -6.08
C GLY A 93 20.01 9.00 -5.21
N PRO A 94 20.71 9.35 -4.11
CA PRO A 94 21.24 8.35 -3.19
C PRO A 94 20.20 7.40 -2.60
N LEU A 95 19.02 7.90 -2.18
CA LEU A 95 17.98 7.06 -1.59
C LEU A 95 17.41 6.06 -2.58
N LEU A 96 17.13 6.48 -3.83
CA LEU A 96 16.71 5.59 -4.92
C LEU A 96 17.84 4.60 -5.30
N GLY A 97 19.08 5.06 -5.28
CA GLY A 97 20.26 4.21 -5.53
C GLY A 97 20.40 3.12 -4.46
N TYR A 98 20.25 3.45 -3.19
CA TYR A 98 20.28 2.46 -2.09
C TYR A 98 19.15 1.44 -2.18
N GLU A 99 17.95 1.85 -2.59
CA GLU A 99 16.85 0.92 -2.82
C GLU A 99 17.24 -0.15 -3.84
N VAL A 100 17.76 0.26 -5.00
CA VAL A 100 18.21 -0.67 -6.05
C VAL A 100 19.35 -1.56 -5.57
N MET A 101 20.38 -0.98 -4.95
CA MET A 101 21.61 -1.71 -4.59
C MET A 101 21.40 -2.68 -3.41
N THR A 102 20.61 -2.31 -2.41
CA THR A 102 20.49 -3.10 -1.17
C THR A 102 19.26 -4.00 -1.14
N ALA A 103 18.22 -3.68 -1.90
CA ALA A 103 16.96 -4.41 -1.90
C ALA A 103 16.75 -5.19 -3.20
N PHE A 104 16.62 -4.52 -4.33
CA PHE A 104 16.26 -5.17 -5.59
C PHE A 104 17.20 -6.30 -6.01
N PHE A 105 18.52 -6.10 -5.94
CA PHE A 105 19.48 -7.15 -6.30
C PHE A 105 19.38 -8.36 -5.36
N MET A 106 19.13 -8.13 -4.07
CA MET A 106 18.93 -9.22 -3.11
C MET A 106 17.66 -10.00 -3.42
N GLU A 107 16.55 -9.32 -3.65
CA GLU A 107 15.28 -9.94 -4.01
C GLU A 107 15.38 -10.77 -5.29
N ALA A 108 15.87 -10.18 -6.38
CA ALA A 108 15.98 -10.83 -7.68
C ALA A 108 16.88 -12.08 -7.63
N THR A 109 18.02 -11.98 -6.93
CA THR A 109 18.98 -13.09 -6.81
C THR A 109 18.38 -14.27 -6.05
N PHE A 110 17.79 -14.02 -4.86
CA PHE A 110 17.33 -15.10 -4.00
C PHE A 110 15.93 -15.63 -4.37
N LEU A 111 15.13 -14.89 -5.14
CA LEU A 111 13.88 -15.37 -5.70
C LEU A 111 14.09 -16.61 -6.59
N GLY A 112 15.19 -16.64 -7.37
CA GLY A 112 15.54 -17.81 -8.15
C GLY A 112 15.78 -19.06 -7.30
N VAL A 113 16.40 -18.91 -6.14
CA VAL A 113 16.60 -20.01 -5.17
C VAL A 113 15.28 -20.43 -4.55
N MET A 114 14.40 -19.52 -4.21
CA MET A 114 13.06 -19.84 -3.69
C MET A 114 12.22 -20.66 -4.69
N LEU A 115 12.30 -20.33 -5.97
CA LEU A 115 11.51 -20.99 -7.01
C LEU A 115 12.09 -22.36 -7.43
N PHE A 116 13.41 -22.44 -7.58
CA PHE A 116 14.08 -23.55 -8.26
C PHE A 116 15.08 -24.31 -7.37
N GLY A 117 15.31 -23.87 -6.15
CA GLY A 117 16.34 -24.41 -5.27
C GLY A 117 15.97 -25.71 -4.56
N ARG A 118 14.68 -26.10 -4.53
CA ARG A 118 14.26 -27.34 -3.84
C ARG A 118 14.96 -28.56 -4.43
N GLY A 119 15.57 -29.38 -3.54
CA GLY A 119 16.34 -30.56 -3.94
C GLY A 119 17.66 -30.26 -4.64
N ARG A 120 17.98 -28.98 -4.92
CA ARG A 120 19.25 -28.54 -5.54
C ARG A 120 20.19 -27.87 -4.56
N VAL A 121 19.65 -27.26 -3.51
CA VAL A 121 20.40 -26.67 -2.39
C VAL A 121 19.98 -27.29 -1.07
N PRO A 122 20.82 -27.24 -0.03
CA PRO A 122 20.45 -27.65 1.32
C PRO A 122 19.24 -26.88 1.83
N GLU A 123 18.41 -27.49 2.67
CA GLU A 123 17.15 -26.92 3.16
C GLU A 123 17.35 -25.60 3.91
N TRP A 124 18.45 -25.45 4.63
CA TRP A 124 18.78 -24.20 5.33
C TRP A 124 19.08 -23.06 4.34
N VAL A 125 19.75 -23.35 3.20
CA VAL A 125 20.02 -22.36 2.15
C VAL A 125 18.70 -21.89 1.53
N HIS A 126 17.79 -22.81 1.24
CA HIS A 126 16.47 -22.47 0.71
C HIS A 126 15.65 -21.61 1.69
N THR A 127 15.73 -21.92 2.99
CA THR A 127 15.08 -21.10 4.03
C THR A 127 15.73 -19.72 4.15
N LEU A 128 17.05 -19.65 4.13
CA LEU A 128 17.80 -18.38 4.14
C LEU A 128 17.44 -17.51 2.93
N ALA A 129 17.34 -18.09 1.74
CA ALA A 129 16.92 -17.37 0.54
C ALA A 129 15.52 -16.76 0.70
N THR A 130 14.57 -17.50 1.31
CA THR A 130 13.23 -16.97 1.61
C THR A 130 13.29 -15.78 2.58
N ILE A 131 14.13 -15.85 3.61
CA ILE A 131 14.33 -14.74 4.57
C ILE A 131 14.96 -13.54 3.88
N LEU A 132 15.99 -13.75 3.04
CA LEU A 132 16.66 -12.66 2.34
C LEU A 132 15.73 -11.93 1.37
N VAL A 133 14.85 -12.64 0.67
CA VAL A 133 13.80 -12.01 -0.14
C VAL A 133 12.85 -11.19 0.73
N ALA A 134 12.42 -11.69 1.89
CA ALA A 134 11.54 -10.94 2.79
C ALA A 134 12.23 -9.70 3.39
N VAL A 135 13.51 -9.79 3.69
CA VAL A 135 14.31 -8.64 4.13
C VAL A 135 14.44 -7.63 2.98
N GLY A 136 14.71 -8.11 1.75
CA GLY A 136 14.83 -7.27 0.56
C GLY A 136 13.56 -6.44 0.32
N THR A 137 12.38 -7.09 0.28
CA THR A 137 11.10 -6.38 0.10
C THR A 137 10.85 -5.32 1.17
N SER A 138 11.26 -5.61 2.43
CA SER A 138 11.14 -4.64 3.53
C SER A 138 12.15 -3.49 3.40
N MET A 139 13.35 -3.77 2.92
CA MET A 139 14.38 -2.74 2.66
C MET A 139 13.98 -1.83 1.50
N SER A 140 13.38 -2.38 0.43
CA SER A 140 12.82 -1.58 -0.66
C SER A 140 11.75 -0.62 -0.14
N ALA A 141 10.78 -1.12 0.63
CA ALA A 141 9.78 -0.29 1.29
C ALA A 141 10.40 0.79 2.20
N PHE A 142 11.44 0.45 2.95
CA PHE A 142 12.12 1.39 3.82
C PHE A 142 12.71 2.56 3.02
N TRP A 143 13.54 2.30 2.00
CA TRP A 143 14.22 3.36 1.26
C TRP A 143 13.26 4.28 0.51
N ILE A 144 12.25 3.72 -0.17
CA ILE A 144 11.29 4.55 -0.89
C ILE A 144 10.42 5.38 0.07
N LEU A 145 10.10 4.85 1.25
CA LEU A 145 9.35 5.59 2.26
C LEU A 145 10.19 6.61 3.01
N VAL A 146 11.52 6.42 3.12
CA VAL A 146 12.43 7.49 3.57
C VAL A 146 12.31 8.70 2.65
N LEU A 147 12.42 8.49 1.33
CA LEU A 147 12.28 9.60 0.38
C LEU A 147 10.87 10.21 0.44
N ASN A 148 9.84 9.40 0.43
CA ASN A 148 8.46 9.88 0.46
C ASN A 148 8.16 10.67 1.74
N SER A 149 8.54 10.15 2.91
CA SER A 149 8.32 10.84 4.19
C SER A 149 9.12 12.13 4.30
N TRP A 150 10.36 12.14 3.80
CA TRP A 150 11.17 13.35 3.73
C TRP A 150 10.51 14.44 2.86
N MET A 151 9.90 14.09 1.75
CA MET A 151 9.16 15.05 0.92
C MET A 151 7.98 15.71 1.65
N HIS A 152 7.42 15.05 2.69
CA HIS A 152 6.35 15.59 3.52
C HIS A 152 6.85 16.42 4.70
N THR A 153 7.96 16.01 5.31
CA THR A 153 8.59 16.67 6.46
C THR A 153 10.09 16.77 6.25
N PRO A 154 10.54 17.66 5.34
CA PRO A 154 11.94 17.79 5.01
C PRO A 154 12.78 18.19 6.22
N SER A 155 13.90 17.50 6.43
CA SER A 155 14.85 17.76 7.52
C SER A 155 16.27 17.37 7.12
N GLY A 156 17.30 17.87 7.81
CA GLY A 156 18.69 17.54 7.54
C GLY A 156 19.22 18.05 6.21
N TYR A 157 18.76 19.20 5.76
CA TYR A 157 19.17 19.80 4.48
C TYR A 157 19.37 21.31 4.60
N GLU A 158 20.06 21.88 3.62
CA GLU A 158 20.13 23.30 3.36
C GLU A 158 19.93 23.56 1.85
N VAL A 159 19.54 24.79 1.51
CA VAL A 159 19.36 25.18 0.10
C VAL A 159 20.45 26.16 -0.30
N ILE A 160 21.27 25.79 -1.28
CA ILE A 160 22.35 26.63 -1.83
C ILE A 160 22.07 26.80 -3.34
N ASP A 161 21.96 28.02 -3.79
CA ASP A 161 21.68 28.37 -5.18
C ASP A 161 20.42 27.66 -5.76
N GLY A 162 19.41 27.45 -4.92
CA GLY A 162 18.15 26.78 -5.28
C GLY A 162 18.22 25.26 -5.33
N ILE A 163 19.36 24.66 -4.99
CA ILE A 163 19.58 23.22 -4.95
C ILE A 163 19.66 22.76 -3.49
N VAL A 164 18.98 21.66 -3.19
CA VAL A 164 19.00 21.05 -1.86
C VAL A 164 20.30 20.28 -1.67
N HIS A 165 21.00 20.55 -0.54
CA HIS A 165 22.18 19.84 -0.09
C HIS A 165 21.92 19.16 1.24
N VAL A 166 22.42 17.93 1.38
CA VAL A 166 22.27 17.17 2.64
C VAL A 166 23.27 17.69 3.68
N THR A 167 22.77 18.10 4.84
CA THR A 167 23.60 18.45 5.99
C THR A 167 23.69 17.32 7.01
N SER A 168 22.63 16.46 7.08
CA SER A 168 22.59 15.36 8.03
C SER A 168 21.78 14.18 7.44
N TRP A 169 22.46 13.12 6.99
CA TRP A 169 21.80 11.90 6.53
C TRP A 169 20.95 11.23 7.62
N LYS A 170 21.34 11.38 8.88
CA LYS A 170 20.54 10.85 9.99
C LYS A 170 19.16 11.51 10.05
N GLU A 171 19.09 12.83 9.88
CA GLU A 171 17.84 13.57 9.90
C GLU A 171 17.01 13.36 8.62
N VAL A 172 17.68 13.26 7.47
CA VAL A 172 17.00 12.90 6.21
C VAL A 172 16.32 11.53 6.34
N ILE A 173 17.07 10.52 6.82
CA ILE A 173 16.56 9.15 6.92
C ILE A 173 15.50 9.05 8.03
N PHE A 174 15.80 9.56 9.23
CA PHE A 174 14.88 9.49 10.38
C PHE A 174 14.08 10.79 10.54
N ASN A 175 13.51 11.25 9.44
CA ASN A 175 12.63 12.43 9.46
C ASN A 175 11.36 12.18 10.30
N PRO A 176 10.68 13.24 10.76
CA PRO A 176 9.56 13.11 11.72
C PRO A 176 8.41 12.22 11.26
N SER A 177 8.18 12.08 9.95
CA SER A 177 7.06 11.32 9.42
C SER A 177 7.40 9.86 9.11
N LEU A 178 8.68 9.47 9.01
CA LEU A 178 9.07 8.12 8.58
C LEU A 178 8.49 7.01 9.45
N PRO A 179 8.59 7.01 10.79
CA PRO A 179 8.16 5.88 11.60
C PRO A 179 6.68 5.57 11.43
N TYR A 180 5.85 6.59 11.35
CA TYR A 180 4.41 6.44 11.17
C TYR A 180 4.05 5.92 9.77
N ARG A 181 4.65 6.50 8.72
CA ARG A 181 4.40 6.11 7.33
C ARG A 181 4.89 4.69 7.03
N LEU A 182 6.09 4.36 7.50
CA LEU A 182 6.68 3.04 7.31
C LEU A 182 5.82 1.98 8.00
N LEU A 183 5.51 2.15 9.28
CA LEU A 183 4.75 1.15 10.02
C LEU A 183 3.32 1.00 9.48
N HIS A 184 2.65 2.13 9.16
CA HIS A 184 1.32 2.11 8.56
C HIS A 184 1.30 1.35 7.22
N THR A 185 2.31 1.56 6.36
CA THR A 185 2.44 0.89 5.06
C THR A 185 2.75 -0.60 5.21
N LEU A 186 3.63 -0.99 6.13
CA LEU A 186 3.93 -2.40 6.38
C LEU A 186 2.71 -3.18 6.89
N LEU A 187 1.92 -2.57 7.77
CA LEU A 187 0.66 -3.15 8.27
C LEU A 187 -0.42 -3.19 7.19
N ALA A 188 -0.52 -2.15 6.35
CA ALA A 188 -1.42 -2.15 5.18
C ALA A 188 -1.06 -3.29 4.21
N SER A 189 0.23 -3.55 3.99
CA SER A 189 0.71 -4.70 3.22
C SER A 189 0.30 -6.02 3.89
N ALA A 190 0.46 -6.15 5.21
CA ALA A 190 0.06 -7.35 5.96
C ALA A 190 -1.45 -7.64 5.82
N LEU A 191 -2.28 -6.62 5.87
CA LEU A 191 -3.73 -6.74 5.66
C LEU A 191 -4.05 -7.09 4.20
N THR A 192 -3.40 -6.44 3.23
CA THR A 192 -3.58 -6.72 1.79
C THR A 192 -3.25 -8.17 1.46
N ALA A 193 -2.08 -8.66 1.90
CA ALA A 193 -1.68 -10.05 1.70
C ALA A 193 -2.62 -11.03 2.43
N SER A 194 -3.06 -10.70 3.64
CA SER A 194 -4.00 -11.53 4.40
C SER A 194 -5.34 -11.67 3.67
N PHE A 195 -5.93 -10.58 3.18
CA PHE A 195 -7.20 -10.65 2.46
C PHE A 195 -7.06 -11.31 1.09
N LEU A 196 -5.94 -11.14 0.40
CA LEU A 196 -5.62 -11.89 -0.81
C LEU A 196 -5.58 -13.40 -0.55
N ILE A 197 -4.85 -13.83 0.49
CA ILE A 197 -4.78 -15.24 0.88
C ILE A 197 -6.16 -15.76 1.28
N ALA A 198 -6.89 -15.01 2.09
CA ALA A 198 -8.23 -15.39 2.54
C ALA A 198 -9.21 -15.57 1.36
N GLY A 199 -9.24 -14.59 0.43
CA GLY A 199 -10.14 -14.62 -0.72
C GLY A 199 -9.86 -15.76 -1.69
N ILE A 200 -8.60 -15.96 -2.06
CA ILE A 200 -8.21 -17.09 -2.93
C ILE A 200 -8.47 -18.43 -2.25
N SER A 201 -8.13 -18.56 -0.96
CA SER A 201 -8.43 -19.77 -0.20
C SER A 201 -9.94 -20.03 -0.07
N ALA A 202 -10.76 -19.00 0.13
CA ALA A 202 -12.21 -19.13 0.12
C ALA A 202 -12.73 -19.64 -1.23
N TYR A 203 -12.20 -19.09 -2.34
CA TYR A 203 -12.51 -19.57 -3.68
C TYR A 203 -12.20 -21.06 -3.87
N GLN A 204 -11.00 -21.51 -3.45
CA GLN A 204 -10.57 -22.90 -3.53
C GLN A 204 -11.47 -23.82 -2.68
N ILE A 205 -11.82 -23.40 -1.45
CA ILE A 205 -12.72 -24.18 -0.57
C ILE A 205 -14.13 -24.30 -1.16
N MET A 206 -14.66 -23.22 -1.78
CA MET A 206 -15.97 -23.30 -2.44
C MET A 206 -15.98 -24.26 -3.63
N LYS A 207 -14.86 -24.41 -4.33
CA LYS A 207 -14.71 -25.40 -5.43
C LYS A 207 -14.47 -26.81 -4.90
N LYS A 208 -13.63 -26.95 -3.86
CA LYS A 208 -13.29 -28.24 -3.21
C LYS A 208 -13.32 -28.07 -1.69
N PRO A 209 -14.42 -28.45 -1.03
CA PRO A 209 -14.58 -28.27 0.42
C PRO A 209 -13.50 -28.95 1.27
N ASP A 210 -12.87 -30.01 0.80
CA ASP A 210 -11.84 -30.77 1.51
C ASP A 210 -10.40 -30.36 1.21
N HIS A 211 -10.20 -29.25 0.49
CA HIS A 211 -8.87 -28.72 0.15
C HIS A 211 -8.09 -28.30 1.40
N ARG A 212 -7.15 -29.12 1.86
CA ARG A 212 -6.45 -28.97 3.15
C ARG A 212 -5.60 -27.69 3.19
N SER A 213 -4.80 -27.43 2.16
CA SER A 213 -3.93 -26.25 2.10
C SER A 213 -4.74 -24.95 2.05
N ALA A 214 -5.86 -24.91 1.31
CA ALA A 214 -6.75 -23.75 1.31
C ALA A 214 -7.40 -23.50 2.67
N LYS A 215 -7.85 -24.56 3.38
CA LYS A 215 -8.37 -24.41 4.76
C LYS A 215 -7.31 -23.83 5.71
N LEU A 216 -6.07 -24.29 5.57
CA LEU A 216 -4.95 -23.79 6.36
C LEU A 216 -4.63 -22.34 6.03
N GLY A 217 -4.56 -21.99 4.74
CA GLY A 217 -4.35 -20.62 4.25
C GLY A 217 -5.43 -19.67 4.73
N LEU A 218 -6.72 -20.05 4.58
CA LEU A 218 -7.84 -19.24 5.07
C LEU A 218 -7.77 -19.00 6.58
N LYS A 219 -7.50 -20.06 7.34
CA LYS A 219 -7.36 -19.95 8.81
C LYS A 219 -6.22 -19.00 9.16
N PHE A 220 -5.03 -19.19 8.60
CA PHE A 220 -3.88 -18.33 8.84
C PHE A 220 -4.21 -16.86 8.52
N ALA A 221 -4.75 -16.61 7.34
CA ALA A 221 -5.03 -15.27 6.86
C ALA A 221 -6.07 -14.51 7.71
N LEU A 222 -7.14 -15.19 8.14
CA LEU A 222 -8.16 -14.57 8.99
C LEU A 222 -7.61 -14.23 10.38
N PHE A 223 -6.78 -15.11 10.99
CA PHE A 223 -6.15 -14.80 12.26
C PHE A 223 -5.08 -13.70 12.13
N ALA A 224 -4.30 -13.71 11.06
CA ALA A 224 -3.33 -12.66 10.77
C ALA A 224 -4.03 -11.29 10.60
N ALA A 225 -5.07 -11.22 9.75
CA ALA A 225 -5.85 -10.01 9.58
C ALA A 225 -6.49 -9.52 10.89
N ALA A 226 -7.08 -10.44 11.68
CA ALA A 226 -7.70 -10.11 12.95
C ALA A 226 -6.71 -9.55 13.99
N GLY A 227 -5.44 -9.96 13.92
CA GLY A 227 -4.37 -9.42 14.75
C GLY A 227 -3.80 -8.10 14.24
N PHE A 228 -3.61 -7.96 12.92
CA PHE A 228 -3.01 -6.76 12.34
C PHE A 228 -3.95 -5.55 12.31
N ILE A 229 -5.27 -5.74 12.12
CA ILE A 229 -6.18 -4.61 11.92
C ILE A 229 -6.32 -3.70 13.14
N PRO A 230 -6.38 -4.16 14.40
CA PRO A 230 -6.37 -3.26 15.55
C PRO A 230 -5.07 -2.45 15.65
N VAL A 231 -3.93 -3.07 15.32
CA VAL A 231 -2.63 -2.40 15.31
C VAL A 231 -2.58 -1.35 14.19
N GLN A 232 -3.15 -1.67 13.01
CA GLN A 232 -3.26 -0.72 11.90
C GLN A 232 -4.11 0.50 12.27
N ILE A 233 -5.23 0.31 12.97
CA ILE A 233 -6.08 1.42 13.43
C ILE A 233 -5.29 2.29 14.41
N PHE A 234 -4.62 1.70 15.39
CA PHE A 234 -3.81 2.43 16.36
C PHE A 234 -2.66 3.22 15.70
N VAL A 235 -1.93 2.58 14.78
CA VAL A 235 -0.84 3.25 14.04
C VAL A 235 -1.40 4.31 13.09
N GLY A 236 -2.59 4.09 12.54
CA GLY A 236 -3.30 5.07 11.72
C GLY A 236 -3.65 6.34 12.51
N ASP A 237 -4.09 6.19 13.74
CA ASP A 237 -4.35 7.28 14.66
C ASP A 237 -3.06 8.08 14.95
N LEU A 238 -1.98 7.41 15.34
CA LEU A 238 -0.68 8.06 15.54
C LEU A 238 -0.16 8.79 14.29
N HIS A 239 -0.42 8.23 13.10
CA HIS A 239 -0.08 8.87 11.83
C HIS A 239 -0.94 10.12 11.58
N GLY A 240 -2.22 10.08 11.97
CA GLY A 240 -3.12 11.23 11.96
C GLY A 240 -2.62 12.37 12.84
N LEU A 241 -2.22 12.06 14.06
CA LEU A 241 -1.65 13.04 15.00
C LEU A 241 -0.35 13.67 14.48
N ASN A 242 0.56 12.86 13.93
CA ASN A 242 1.78 13.37 13.27
C ASN A 242 1.45 14.26 12.06
N THR A 243 0.39 13.92 11.32
CA THR A 243 -0.07 14.74 10.18
C THR A 243 -0.69 16.05 10.67
N LEU A 244 -1.43 16.06 11.76
CA LEU A 244 -1.97 17.28 12.38
C LEU A 244 -0.85 18.24 12.79
N GLU A 245 0.21 17.72 13.41
CA GLU A 245 1.36 18.52 13.87
C GLU A 245 2.12 19.16 12.69
N HIS A 246 2.37 18.41 11.62
CA HIS A 246 3.28 18.84 10.55
C HIS A 246 2.58 19.31 9.28
N GLN A 247 1.33 18.94 9.05
CA GLN A 247 0.55 19.24 7.85
C GLN A 247 -0.93 19.51 8.19
N PRO A 248 -1.25 20.50 9.06
CA PRO A 248 -2.61 20.74 9.54
C PRO A 248 -3.61 21.02 8.42
N ALA A 249 -3.22 21.71 7.35
CA ALA A 249 -4.07 21.92 6.17
C ALA A 249 -4.56 20.60 5.53
N LYS A 250 -3.75 19.55 5.57
CA LYS A 250 -4.13 18.22 5.09
C LYS A 250 -5.23 17.62 5.97
N ILE A 251 -5.12 17.73 7.29
CA ILE A 251 -6.14 17.26 8.23
C ILE A 251 -7.46 18.02 8.03
N ALA A 252 -7.39 19.35 7.94
CA ALA A 252 -8.55 20.17 7.67
C ALA A 252 -9.27 19.76 6.36
N ALA A 253 -8.52 19.45 5.30
CA ALA A 253 -9.09 18.96 4.04
C ALA A 253 -9.66 17.53 4.14
N MET A 254 -9.02 16.66 4.93
CA MET A 254 -9.52 15.30 5.17
C MET A 254 -10.84 15.31 5.95
N GLU A 255 -10.95 16.18 6.93
CA GLU A 255 -12.15 16.29 7.76
C GLU A 255 -13.22 17.23 7.20
N GLY A 256 -12.86 18.06 6.21
CA GLY A 256 -13.77 19.03 5.60
C GLY A 256 -14.01 20.24 6.51
N VAL A 257 -13.04 20.60 7.36
CA VAL A 257 -13.13 21.75 8.26
C VAL A 257 -12.68 23.00 7.52
N TRP A 258 -13.63 23.93 7.25
CA TRP A 258 -13.35 25.17 6.52
C TRP A 258 -12.96 26.32 7.43
N GLU A 259 -13.67 26.50 8.52
CA GLU A 259 -13.39 27.50 9.54
C GLU A 259 -12.76 26.83 10.78
N THR A 260 -11.88 27.53 11.46
CA THR A 260 -11.33 27.06 12.74
C THR A 260 -12.44 26.95 13.76
N GLU A 261 -12.62 25.76 14.33
CA GLU A 261 -13.72 25.48 15.26
C GLU A 261 -13.27 24.61 16.43
N GLN A 262 -13.95 24.78 17.57
CA GLN A 262 -13.82 23.94 18.75
C GLN A 262 -14.92 22.87 18.74
N GLY A 263 -14.55 21.63 19.09
CA GLY A 263 -15.52 20.53 19.09
C GLY A 263 -15.99 20.13 17.68
N ALA A 264 -15.08 20.10 16.71
CA ALA A 264 -15.38 19.74 15.33
C ALA A 264 -16.03 18.36 15.22
N PRO A 265 -17.10 18.19 14.41
CA PRO A 265 -17.77 16.93 14.19
C PRO A 265 -16.92 16.02 13.28
N LEU A 266 -16.95 14.70 13.51
CA LEU A 266 -16.48 13.74 12.52
C LEU A 266 -17.56 13.56 11.45
N LEU A 267 -17.37 14.16 10.29
CA LEU A 267 -18.28 14.03 9.17
C LEU A 267 -18.16 12.65 8.55
N LEU A 268 -19.20 11.83 8.63
CA LEU A 268 -19.29 10.52 7.95
C LEU A 268 -19.55 10.69 6.46
N PHE A 269 -20.34 11.70 6.11
CA PHE A 269 -20.65 12.10 4.75
C PHE A 269 -20.83 13.61 4.69
N ALA A 270 -20.32 14.25 3.65
CA ALA A 270 -20.59 15.62 3.25
C ALA A 270 -20.20 15.78 1.78
N MET A 271 -20.60 16.88 1.17
CA MET A 271 -20.17 17.28 -0.16
C MET A 271 -19.40 18.61 -0.06
N PRO A 272 -18.06 18.57 0.11
CA PRO A 272 -17.27 19.77 0.20
C PRO A 272 -17.37 20.64 -1.06
N ASN A 273 -17.56 21.94 -0.88
CA ASN A 273 -17.66 22.93 -1.96
C ASN A 273 -16.55 23.97 -1.80
N GLU A 274 -15.58 23.94 -2.69
CA GLU A 274 -14.42 24.85 -2.66
C GLU A 274 -14.76 26.28 -3.07
N GLU A 275 -15.86 26.49 -3.81
CA GLU A 275 -16.28 27.84 -4.24
C GLU A 275 -16.94 28.60 -3.07
N THR A 276 -17.82 27.92 -2.33
CA THR A 276 -18.51 28.50 -1.18
C THR A 276 -17.74 28.33 0.13
N ARG A 277 -16.66 27.53 0.12
CA ARG A 277 -15.88 27.15 1.31
C ARG A 277 -16.75 26.61 2.44
N SER A 278 -17.61 25.66 2.09
CA SER A 278 -18.58 25.03 3.00
C SER A 278 -18.85 23.59 2.57
N ASN A 279 -19.60 22.87 3.38
CA ASN A 279 -20.02 21.51 3.03
C ASN A 279 -21.55 21.48 2.85
N ASP A 280 -22.01 20.78 1.83
CA ASP A 280 -23.41 20.47 1.64
C ASP A 280 -23.72 19.06 2.19
N PHE A 281 -24.94 18.82 2.68
CA PHE A 281 -25.46 17.52 3.11
C PHE A 281 -24.61 16.86 4.22
N GLU A 282 -24.24 17.60 5.25
CA GLU A 282 -23.43 17.09 6.35
C GLU A 282 -24.16 16.05 7.19
N VAL A 283 -23.53 14.89 7.36
CA VAL A 283 -23.93 13.85 8.30
C VAL A 283 -22.70 13.49 9.15
N GLY A 284 -22.73 13.82 10.42
CA GLY A 284 -21.55 13.66 11.27
C GLY A 284 -21.91 13.31 12.72
N ILE A 285 -20.88 12.92 13.47
CA ILE A 285 -20.94 12.67 14.90
C ILE A 285 -20.33 13.89 15.60
N PRO A 286 -21.13 14.64 16.37
CA PRO A 286 -20.64 15.86 17.03
C PRO A 286 -19.40 15.62 17.89
N LYS A 287 -18.45 16.55 17.85
CA LYS A 287 -17.22 16.57 18.67
C LYS A 287 -16.24 15.41 18.46
N LEU A 288 -16.57 14.43 17.61
CA LEU A 288 -15.75 13.23 17.51
C LEU A 288 -14.43 13.47 16.75
N ALA A 289 -14.39 14.39 15.76
CA ALA A 289 -13.11 14.73 15.12
C ALA A 289 -12.14 15.40 16.10
N SER A 290 -12.61 16.37 16.89
CA SER A 290 -11.80 16.98 17.95
C SER A 290 -11.32 15.93 18.95
N LEU A 291 -12.20 15.04 19.43
CA LEU A 291 -11.81 13.99 20.37
C LEU A 291 -10.70 13.07 19.81
N ILE A 292 -10.78 12.68 18.54
CA ILE A 292 -9.78 11.81 17.91
C ILE A 292 -8.46 12.55 17.70
N LEU A 293 -8.50 13.78 17.20
CA LEU A 293 -7.32 14.53 16.78
C LEU A 293 -6.62 15.29 17.90
N THR A 294 -7.34 15.69 18.95
CA THR A 294 -6.79 16.50 20.04
C THR A 294 -6.89 15.83 21.42
N HIS A 295 -7.57 14.67 21.49
CA HIS A 295 -7.91 13.98 22.74
C HIS A 295 -8.76 14.84 23.71
N ASP A 296 -9.43 15.87 23.17
CA ASP A 296 -10.34 16.74 23.88
C ASP A 296 -11.64 16.93 23.06
N LEU A 297 -12.80 16.82 23.71
CA LEU A 297 -14.10 16.99 23.04
C LEU A 297 -14.30 18.42 22.51
N ASP A 298 -13.68 19.39 23.15
CA ASP A 298 -13.75 20.81 22.79
C ASP A 298 -12.42 21.31 22.21
N GLY A 299 -11.52 20.39 21.82
CA GLY A 299 -10.25 20.70 21.17
C GLY A 299 -10.44 21.46 19.86
N GLU A 300 -9.59 22.44 19.60
CA GLU A 300 -9.63 23.26 18.40
C GLU A 300 -8.98 22.56 17.21
N ILE A 301 -9.63 22.62 16.05
CA ILE A 301 -9.08 22.20 14.76
C ILE A 301 -9.02 23.41 13.85
N GLN A 302 -7.83 23.69 13.31
CA GLN A 302 -7.61 24.77 12.34
C GLN A 302 -8.35 24.51 11.03
N GLY A 303 -9.06 25.52 10.54
CA GLY A 303 -9.80 25.44 9.29
C GLY A 303 -8.96 25.75 8.05
N LEU A 304 -9.42 25.28 6.90
CA LEU A 304 -8.75 25.49 5.59
C LEU A 304 -8.55 26.95 5.23
N ASN A 305 -9.43 27.84 5.70
CA ASN A 305 -9.35 29.27 5.39
C ASN A 305 -8.07 29.94 5.94
N GLU A 306 -7.46 29.37 6.98
CA GLU A 306 -6.17 29.85 7.52
C GLU A 306 -4.97 29.53 6.62
N PHE A 307 -5.12 28.52 5.75
CA PHE A 307 -4.05 28.05 4.87
C PHE A 307 -4.20 28.54 3.42
N ALA A 308 -5.20 29.35 3.12
CA ALA A 308 -5.42 29.84 1.77
C ALA A 308 -4.28 30.78 1.33
N PRO A 309 -3.80 30.69 0.06
CA PRO A 309 -4.30 29.84 -1.04
C PRO A 309 -3.64 28.44 -1.10
N ASP A 310 -2.76 28.09 -0.16
CA ASP A 310 -1.86 26.92 -0.23
C ASP A 310 -2.44 25.68 0.45
N HIS A 311 -3.75 25.46 0.39
CA HIS A 311 -4.36 24.22 0.89
C HIS A 311 -4.56 23.18 -0.23
N PRO A 312 -4.58 21.88 0.10
CA PRO A 312 -4.84 20.83 -0.87
C PRO A 312 -6.32 20.78 -1.30
N PRO A 313 -6.63 20.14 -2.47
CA PRO A 313 -8.00 19.91 -2.90
C PRO A 313 -8.80 19.09 -1.88
N VAL A 314 -9.99 19.55 -1.51
CA VAL A 314 -10.74 18.97 -0.37
C VAL A 314 -11.48 17.68 -0.75
N LYS A 315 -12.25 17.69 -1.85
CA LYS A 315 -13.09 16.54 -2.24
C LYS A 315 -12.33 15.19 -2.30
N PRO A 316 -11.19 15.09 -3.01
CA PRO A 316 -10.48 13.81 -3.10
C PRO A 316 -9.91 13.34 -1.76
N LEU A 317 -9.50 14.25 -0.88
CA LEU A 317 -9.02 13.91 0.45
C LEU A 317 -10.16 13.41 1.34
N PHE A 318 -11.25 14.17 1.38
CA PHE A 318 -12.43 13.86 2.18
C PHE A 318 -12.97 12.45 1.86
N PHE A 319 -13.22 12.16 0.59
CA PHE A 319 -13.73 10.85 0.19
C PHE A 319 -12.68 9.74 0.26
N GLY A 320 -11.43 10.02 -0.12
CA GLY A 320 -10.34 9.06 -0.04
C GLY A 320 -10.13 8.55 1.39
N PHE A 321 -10.13 9.43 2.36
CA PHE A 321 -9.99 9.07 3.77
C PHE A 321 -11.13 8.17 4.25
N ARG A 322 -12.38 8.53 3.91
CA ARG A 322 -13.57 7.75 4.29
C ARG A 322 -13.61 6.38 3.64
N VAL A 323 -13.18 6.26 2.38
CA VAL A 323 -13.06 4.96 1.70
C VAL A 323 -12.00 4.10 2.39
N MET A 324 -10.83 4.65 2.70
CA MET A 324 -9.75 3.93 3.39
C MET A 324 -10.23 3.40 4.75
N VAL A 325 -10.79 4.26 5.58
CA VAL A 325 -11.29 3.90 6.93
C VAL A 325 -12.45 2.93 6.84
N GLY A 326 -13.43 3.18 5.95
CA GLY A 326 -14.60 2.32 5.76
C GLY A 326 -14.22 0.89 5.34
N VAL A 327 -13.28 0.74 4.40
CA VAL A 327 -12.76 -0.57 4.02
C VAL A 327 -12.00 -1.22 5.19
N GLY A 328 -11.23 -0.44 5.96
CA GLY A 328 -10.56 -0.93 7.17
C GLY A 328 -11.55 -1.48 8.21
N VAL A 329 -12.67 -0.79 8.45
CA VAL A 329 -13.74 -1.26 9.34
C VAL A 329 -14.37 -2.55 8.81
N LEU A 330 -14.62 -2.67 7.51
CA LEU A 330 -15.10 -3.91 6.91
C LEU A 330 -14.10 -5.05 7.09
N MET A 331 -12.81 -4.79 6.92
CA MET A 331 -11.74 -5.77 7.19
C MET A 331 -11.75 -6.24 8.64
N LEU A 332 -11.93 -5.32 9.60
CA LEU A 332 -12.05 -5.63 11.03
C LEU A 332 -13.22 -6.59 11.27
N LEU A 333 -14.41 -6.22 10.82
CA LEU A 333 -15.63 -7.01 11.04
C LEU A 333 -15.53 -8.41 10.44
N VAL A 334 -15.05 -8.50 9.19
CA VAL A 334 -14.94 -9.77 8.48
C VAL A 334 -13.88 -10.67 9.10
N SER A 335 -12.69 -10.15 9.40
CA SER A 335 -11.61 -10.95 9.97
C SER A 335 -11.94 -11.43 11.39
N TRP A 336 -12.53 -10.58 12.24
CA TRP A 336 -12.92 -10.96 13.59
C TRP A 336 -14.06 -11.96 13.61
N TYR A 337 -15.10 -11.79 12.76
CA TYR A 337 -16.15 -12.79 12.65
C TYR A 337 -15.59 -14.17 12.28
N GLY A 338 -14.70 -14.23 11.28
CA GLY A 338 -14.05 -15.48 10.86
C GLY A 338 -13.19 -16.08 11.95
N ALA A 339 -12.34 -15.28 12.60
CA ALA A 339 -11.47 -15.71 13.68
C ALA A 339 -12.27 -16.29 14.87
N VAL A 340 -13.35 -15.60 15.29
CA VAL A 340 -14.24 -16.07 16.37
C VAL A 340 -14.95 -17.38 16.00
N LYS A 341 -15.44 -17.52 14.77
CA LYS A 341 -16.06 -18.78 14.32
C LYS A 341 -15.07 -19.94 14.33
N LEU A 342 -13.85 -19.71 13.82
CA LEU A 342 -12.79 -20.73 13.77
C LEU A 342 -12.27 -21.11 15.15
N THR A 343 -12.15 -20.14 16.07
CA THR A 343 -11.77 -20.40 17.48
C THR A 343 -12.80 -21.30 18.18
N ARG A 344 -14.09 -21.06 17.88
CA ARG A 344 -15.21 -21.89 18.39
C ARG A 344 -15.38 -23.21 17.62
N LYS A 345 -14.43 -23.58 16.74
CA LYS A 345 -14.46 -24.79 15.89
C LYS A 345 -15.75 -24.92 15.05
N LYS A 346 -16.38 -23.78 14.70
CA LYS A 346 -17.58 -23.76 13.87
C LYS A 346 -17.19 -23.59 12.40
N ALA A 347 -17.91 -24.27 11.51
CA ALA A 347 -17.74 -24.11 10.08
C ALA A 347 -18.11 -22.67 9.63
N LEU A 348 -17.37 -22.16 8.65
CA LEU A 348 -17.67 -20.88 8.04
C LEU A 348 -18.83 -21.07 7.04
N PRO A 349 -19.91 -20.29 7.13
CA PRO A 349 -21.07 -20.43 6.23
C PRO A 349 -20.71 -19.96 4.81
N LYS A 350 -21.37 -20.54 3.80
CA LYS A 350 -21.16 -20.17 2.39
C LYS A 350 -21.28 -18.66 2.11
N PRO A 351 -22.28 -17.93 2.63
CA PRO A 351 -22.36 -16.48 2.42
C PRO A 351 -21.11 -15.74 2.91
N TYR A 352 -20.54 -16.14 4.05
CA TYR A 352 -19.31 -15.55 4.55
C TYR A 352 -18.11 -15.81 3.62
N LEU A 353 -18.01 -17.01 3.04
CA LEU A 353 -16.94 -17.30 2.06
C LEU A 353 -17.07 -16.42 0.81
N TYR A 354 -18.29 -16.11 0.35
CA TYR A 354 -18.52 -15.14 -0.72
C TYR A 354 -18.11 -13.73 -0.31
N THR A 355 -18.39 -13.31 0.92
CA THR A 355 -17.91 -12.02 1.45
C THR A 355 -16.39 -11.95 1.44
N VAL A 356 -15.71 -12.97 1.95
CA VAL A 356 -14.24 -13.04 1.97
C VAL A 356 -13.67 -13.02 0.54
N LEU A 357 -14.31 -13.74 -0.41
CA LEU A 357 -13.92 -13.71 -1.81
C LEU A 357 -14.09 -12.31 -2.43
N ALA A 358 -15.20 -11.64 -2.17
CA ALA A 358 -15.43 -10.27 -2.64
C ALA A 358 -14.39 -9.28 -2.09
N MET A 359 -13.88 -9.54 -0.89
CA MET A 359 -12.85 -8.72 -0.25
C MET A 359 -11.40 -9.09 -0.64
N THR A 360 -11.19 -9.98 -1.61
CA THR A 360 -9.83 -10.41 -2.05
C THR A 360 -8.90 -9.22 -2.31
N PHE A 361 -9.40 -8.17 -2.93
CA PHE A 361 -8.64 -6.97 -3.30
C PHE A 361 -8.99 -5.73 -2.46
N SER A 362 -9.65 -5.91 -1.32
CA SER A 362 -10.03 -4.79 -0.44
C SER A 362 -8.81 -4.01 0.07
N GLY A 363 -7.67 -4.69 0.30
CA GLY A 363 -6.42 -4.03 0.65
C GLY A 363 -5.91 -3.06 -0.42
N TRP A 364 -6.09 -3.36 -1.69
CA TRP A 364 -5.75 -2.44 -2.78
C TRP A 364 -6.61 -1.19 -2.75
N ILE A 365 -7.91 -1.33 -2.51
CA ILE A 365 -8.84 -0.19 -2.42
C ILE A 365 -8.44 0.73 -1.26
N ALA A 366 -8.21 0.16 -0.08
CA ALA A 366 -7.79 0.93 1.10
C ALA A 366 -6.43 1.61 0.89
N THR A 367 -5.45 0.89 0.32
CA THR A 367 -4.11 1.42 0.07
C THR A 367 -4.12 2.55 -0.95
N LEU A 368 -4.84 2.39 -2.07
CA LEU A 368 -4.95 3.46 -3.07
C LEU A 368 -5.66 4.69 -2.52
N ALA A 369 -6.76 4.50 -1.78
CA ALA A 369 -7.47 5.60 -1.16
C ALA A 369 -6.57 6.36 -0.17
N GLY A 370 -5.83 5.65 0.70
CA GLY A 370 -4.87 6.25 1.63
C GLY A 370 -3.69 6.92 0.94
N TRP A 371 -3.20 6.34 -0.16
CA TRP A 371 -2.13 6.94 -0.95
C TRP A 371 -2.57 8.26 -1.61
N TYR A 372 -3.79 8.31 -2.16
CA TYR A 372 -4.34 9.55 -2.70
C TYR A 372 -4.51 10.62 -1.63
N VAL A 373 -4.98 10.27 -0.44
CA VAL A 373 -5.02 11.20 0.70
C VAL A 373 -3.62 11.73 1.02
N THR A 374 -2.62 10.87 1.02
CA THR A 374 -1.23 11.25 1.30
C THR A 374 -0.69 12.23 0.26
N GLU A 375 -0.78 11.91 -1.03
CA GLU A 375 -0.09 12.63 -2.10
C GLU A 375 -0.87 13.84 -2.64
N ILE A 376 -2.17 13.74 -2.75
CA ILE A 376 -3.01 14.89 -3.09
C ILE A 376 -3.02 15.87 -1.90
N GLY A 377 -2.99 15.35 -0.67
CA GLY A 377 -2.92 16.16 0.55
C GLY A 377 -1.60 16.90 0.76
N ARG A 378 -0.57 16.65 -0.06
CA ARG A 378 0.66 17.44 -0.07
C ARG A 378 0.59 18.65 -1.00
N GLN A 379 -0.33 18.63 -1.96
CA GLN A 379 -0.46 19.73 -2.92
C GLN A 379 -0.76 21.07 -2.21
N PRO A 380 -0.22 22.20 -2.75
CA PRO A 380 0.46 22.37 -4.04
C PRO A 380 1.96 22.00 -4.04
N TRP A 381 2.49 21.45 -2.97
CA TRP A 381 3.90 21.13 -2.82
C TRP A 381 4.26 19.74 -3.39
N LEU A 382 5.41 19.65 -4.06
CA LEU A 382 6.08 18.41 -4.37
C LEU A 382 7.02 17.99 -3.22
N VAL A 383 7.74 18.96 -2.65
CA VAL A 383 8.45 18.83 -1.37
C VAL A 383 7.98 19.98 -0.50
N SER A 384 7.40 19.67 0.64
CA SER A 384 6.74 20.66 1.52
C SER A 384 7.65 21.84 1.86
N GLY A 385 7.23 23.04 1.56
CA GLY A 385 7.99 24.30 1.81
C GLY A 385 9.25 24.48 0.95
N VAL A 386 9.63 23.54 0.08
CA VAL A 386 10.88 23.57 -0.68
C VAL A 386 10.65 23.67 -2.19
N LEU A 387 9.74 22.87 -2.73
CA LEU A 387 9.51 22.78 -4.17
C LEU A 387 8.03 22.61 -4.47
N ARG A 388 7.46 23.51 -5.27
CA ARG A 388 6.08 23.38 -5.76
C ARG A 388 6.00 22.39 -6.92
N THR A 389 4.86 21.72 -7.05
CA THR A 389 4.61 20.77 -8.15
C THR A 389 4.71 21.44 -9.52
N SER A 390 4.25 22.69 -9.63
CA SER A 390 4.32 23.50 -10.87
C SER A 390 5.75 23.85 -11.31
N GLU A 391 6.70 23.88 -10.39
CA GLU A 391 8.10 24.24 -10.67
C GLU A 391 8.93 23.03 -11.14
N ALA A 392 8.43 21.82 -10.96
CA ALA A 392 9.16 20.59 -11.24
C ALA A 392 8.76 19.93 -12.57
N VAL A 393 7.68 20.41 -13.21
CA VAL A 393 7.10 19.77 -14.39
C VAL A 393 7.98 19.96 -15.63
N THR A 394 7.94 18.97 -16.50
CA THR A 394 8.62 18.97 -17.80
C THR A 394 8.10 20.07 -18.75
N THR A 395 8.96 20.51 -19.67
CA THR A 395 8.62 21.42 -20.78
C THR A 395 8.17 20.68 -22.05
N VAL A 396 8.08 19.35 -22.01
CA VAL A 396 7.61 18.53 -23.14
C VAL A 396 6.18 18.88 -23.51
N ALA A 397 5.87 18.87 -24.80
CA ALA A 397 4.54 19.22 -25.31
C ALA A 397 3.45 18.30 -24.70
N SER A 398 2.31 18.90 -24.33
CA SER A 398 1.17 18.18 -23.73
C SER A 398 0.64 17.03 -24.60
N SER A 399 0.76 17.12 -25.93
CA SER A 399 0.39 16.04 -26.86
C SER A 399 1.25 14.78 -26.68
N SER A 400 2.55 14.94 -26.43
CA SER A 400 3.46 13.81 -26.19
C SER A 400 3.20 13.14 -24.82
N VAL A 401 2.92 13.95 -23.79
CA VAL A 401 2.53 13.43 -22.47
C VAL A 401 1.19 12.71 -22.54
N MET A 402 0.21 13.25 -23.27
CA MET A 402 -1.09 12.60 -23.48
C MET A 402 -0.94 11.26 -24.20
N THR A 403 -0.12 11.20 -25.25
CA THR A 403 0.13 9.95 -25.99
C THR A 403 0.71 8.88 -25.09
N SER A 404 1.76 9.20 -24.32
CA SER A 404 2.37 8.25 -23.38
C SER A 404 1.41 7.86 -22.25
N LEU A 405 0.58 8.76 -21.75
CA LEU A 405 -0.45 8.46 -20.75
C LEU A 405 -1.45 7.41 -21.28
N ILE A 406 -1.97 7.59 -22.48
CA ILE A 406 -2.90 6.62 -23.10
C ILE A 406 -2.24 5.25 -23.25
N MET A 407 -0.98 5.20 -23.68
CA MET A 407 -0.23 3.95 -23.80
C MET A 407 -0.05 3.27 -22.44
N TYR A 408 0.34 4.01 -21.38
CA TYR A 408 0.46 3.46 -20.03
C TYR A 408 -0.87 2.91 -19.52
N LEU A 409 -1.96 3.66 -19.65
CA LEU A 409 -3.28 3.20 -19.20
C LEU A 409 -3.72 1.91 -19.91
N ALA A 410 -3.51 1.81 -21.23
CA ALA A 410 -3.84 0.62 -21.99
C ALA A 410 -3.02 -0.61 -21.55
N ILE A 411 -1.70 -0.43 -21.38
CA ILE A 411 -0.81 -1.52 -20.96
C ILE A 411 -1.14 -1.93 -19.52
N TYR A 412 -1.33 -1.00 -18.59
CA TYR A 412 -1.63 -1.32 -17.19
C TYR A 412 -2.97 -2.02 -17.03
N ALA A 413 -3.99 -1.60 -17.78
CA ALA A 413 -5.27 -2.29 -17.80
C ALA A 413 -5.13 -3.74 -18.30
N ALA A 414 -4.40 -3.95 -19.39
CA ALA A 414 -4.14 -5.28 -19.92
C ALA A 414 -3.35 -6.17 -18.94
N LEU A 415 -2.31 -5.62 -18.31
CA LEU A 415 -1.49 -6.33 -17.31
C LEU A 415 -2.29 -6.67 -16.05
N LEU A 416 -3.16 -5.77 -15.58
CA LEU A 416 -4.00 -6.01 -14.40
C LEU A 416 -5.02 -7.13 -14.67
N VAL A 417 -5.67 -7.12 -15.85
CA VAL A 417 -6.59 -8.19 -16.27
C VAL A 417 -5.85 -9.51 -16.38
N ALA A 418 -4.66 -9.52 -17.00
CA ALA A 418 -3.84 -10.72 -17.13
C ALA A 418 -3.40 -11.25 -15.75
N TYR A 419 -3.02 -10.36 -14.83
CA TYR A 419 -2.65 -10.73 -13.44
C TYR A 419 -3.81 -11.41 -12.72
N ILE A 420 -4.98 -10.76 -12.68
CA ILE A 420 -6.16 -11.31 -12.00
C ILE A 420 -6.57 -12.64 -12.63
N HIS A 421 -6.57 -12.73 -13.97
CA HIS A 421 -6.86 -13.98 -14.67
C HIS A 421 -5.89 -15.10 -14.29
N THR A 422 -4.59 -14.81 -14.30
CA THR A 422 -3.55 -15.79 -13.95
C THR A 422 -3.63 -16.21 -12.48
N LEU A 423 -3.93 -15.31 -11.58
CA LEU A 423 -4.14 -15.60 -10.16
C LEU A 423 -5.25 -16.66 -9.95
N PHE A 424 -6.43 -16.44 -10.55
CA PHE A 424 -7.54 -17.38 -10.47
C PHE A 424 -7.31 -18.65 -11.30
N TYR A 425 -6.53 -18.57 -12.38
CA TYR A 425 -6.10 -19.77 -13.12
C TYR A 425 -5.21 -20.67 -12.24
N LEU A 426 -4.22 -20.10 -11.54
CA LEU A 426 -3.37 -20.85 -10.61
C LEU A 426 -4.19 -21.47 -9.47
N ALA A 427 -5.16 -20.73 -8.91
CA ALA A 427 -6.07 -21.25 -7.90
C ALA A 427 -6.90 -22.44 -8.39
N ARG A 428 -7.41 -22.39 -9.60
CA ARG A 428 -8.15 -23.50 -10.23
C ARG A 428 -7.27 -24.72 -10.51
N LYS A 429 -6.07 -24.48 -11.03
CA LYS A 429 -5.10 -25.54 -11.31
C LYS A 429 -4.68 -26.28 -10.03
N ASP A 430 -4.51 -25.58 -8.94
CA ASP A 430 -4.20 -26.17 -7.63
C ASP A 430 -5.34 -27.05 -7.11
N VAL A 431 -6.60 -26.62 -7.27
CA VAL A 431 -7.78 -27.45 -6.96
C VAL A 431 -7.80 -28.73 -7.79
N ALA A 432 -7.56 -28.63 -9.08
CA ALA A 432 -7.56 -29.79 -9.98
C ALA A 432 -6.43 -30.79 -9.66
N ALA A 433 -5.24 -30.30 -9.32
CA ALA A 433 -4.11 -31.13 -8.93
C ALA A 433 -4.39 -32.00 -7.68
N HIS A 434 -5.21 -31.51 -6.77
CA HIS A 434 -5.64 -32.24 -5.58
C HIS A 434 -6.84 -33.19 -5.84
N GLU A 435 -7.45 -33.17 -7.01
CA GLU A 435 -8.52 -34.09 -7.39
C GLU A 435 -8.00 -35.45 -7.90
N VAL A 436 -6.75 -35.51 -8.36
CA VAL A 436 -6.14 -36.74 -8.84
C VAL A 436 -5.78 -37.63 -7.65
N PRO A 437 -6.27 -38.89 -7.56
CA PRO A 437 -5.89 -39.81 -6.49
C PRO A 437 -4.38 -40.03 -6.44
N LEU A 438 -3.81 -40.14 -5.25
CA LEU A 438 -2.37 -40.32 -5.00
C LEU A 438 -1.76 -41.52 -5.76
N THR A 439 -2.58 -42.51 -6.12
CA THR A 439 -2.18 -43.67 -6.92
C THR A 439 -1.80 -43.39 -8.37
N GLN A 440 -2.07 -42.20 -8.89
CA GLN A 440 -1.72 -41.80 -10.28
C GLN A 440 -0.63 -40.73 -10.34
N GLN A 441 -0.10 -40.25 -9.21
CA GLN A 441 0.96 -39.24 -9.16
C GLN A 441 2.36 -39.83 -9.17
N GLU A 442 2.51 -41.16 -9.01
CA GLU A 442 3.80 -41.88 -8.99
C GLU A 442 4.06 -42.73 -10.26
N ALA A 443 3.22 -42.63 -11.27
CA ALA A 443 3.42 -43.23 -12.58
C ALA A 443 3.80 -42.13 -13.60
#